data_6e68c86e6eb1d9cf17e309d297aabcad
#
_entry.id   6e68c86e6eb1d9cf17e309d297aabcad
#
_cell.length_a   1.000
_cell.length_b   1.000
_cell.length_c   1.000
_cell.angle_alpha   90.00
_cell.angle_beta   90.00
_cell.angle_gamma   90.00
#
_symmetry.space_group_name_H-M   'P 1'
#
loop_
_entity.id
_entity.type
_entity.pdbx_description
1 polymer ?
#
loop_
_entity_poly.entity_id
_entity_poly.type
_entity_poly.pdbx_seq_one_letter_code
_entity_poly.pdbx_strand_id
1 'polypeptide(L)'
;MNEIKTVGARNNLPVPNNESKPIQGVLCDDDPTQPKAPVDWLKQAVSKGLTALVVLHLDGGPASETVTQTAAIWYRVLKGWPIVWDEALDRPRLTTAFLTLAGRSTRWPSPVQLREHLPPRVYPLKQLPTPEYPKEKAAANRVRIKAMIRGALK
;
A
#
# COMPACT_ATOMS: atom_id res chain seq x y z
N MET A 1 36.99 52.92 -53.11
CA MET A 1 38.15 52.03 -53.27
C MET A 1 38.55 51.59 -51.86
N ASN A 2 38.12 50.48 -51.40
CA ASN A 2 38.77 49.74 -50.33
C ASN A 2 38.19 48.32 -50.31
N GLU A 3 39.01 47.40 -50.83
CA GLU A 3 38.76 45.98 -50.83
C GLU A 3 38.88 45.43 -49.41
N ILE A 4 37.86 44.75 -48.91
CA ILE A 4 37.93 43.98 -47.68
C ILE A 4 38.11 42.51 -48.05
N LYS A 5 39.29 41.97 -47.83
CA LYS A 5 39.65 40.56 -47.99
C LYS A 5 38.97 39.74 -46.94
N THR A 6 38.08 38.86 -47.35
CA THR A 6 37.44 37.86 -46.50
C THR A 6 38.37 36.66 -46.30
N VAL A 7 38.90 36.47 -45.12
CA VAL A 7 39.68 35.28 -44.77
C VAL A 7 38.70 34.24 -44.15
N GLY A 8 38.42 33.21 -44.93
CA GLY A 8 37.64 32.06 -44.47
C GLY A 8 38.49 31.11 -43.64
N ALA A 9 38.25 31.06 -42.38
CA ALA A 9 38.74 30.01 -41.50
C ALA A 9 37.69 28.89 -41.41
N ARG A 10 37.95 27.79 -42.09
CA ARG A 10 37.15 26.55 -41.97
C ARG A 10 37.64 25.81 -40.74
N ASN A 11 36.87 25.88 -39.65
CA ASN A 11 37.05 25.02 -38.51
C ASN A 11 36.47 23.63 -38.81
N ASN A 12 37.31 22.71 -39.22
CA ASN A 12 37.03 21.30 -39.27
C ASN A 12 37.06 20.75 -37.82
N LEU A 13 35.91 20.73 -37.16
CA LEU A 13 35.75 19.94 -35.98
C LEU A 13 35.36 18.50 -36.36
N PRO A 14 36.03 17.47 -35.84
CA PRO A 14 35.65 16.10 -36.12
C PRO A 14 34.27 15.80 -35.50
N VAL A 15 33.36 15.37 -36.35
CA VAL A 15 32.04 14.87 -35.92
C VAL A 15 32.27 13.54 -35.19
N PRO A 16 31.84 13.37 -33.94
CA PRO A 16 31.92 12.05 -33.31
C PRO A 16 30.95 11.11 -34.03
N ASN A 17 31.50 10.04 -34.59
CA ASN A 17 30.75 8.90 -35.10
C ASN A 17 29.90 8.34 -33.99
N ASN A 18 28.62 8.70 -33.98
CA ASN A 18 27.61 8.04 -33.16
C ASN A 18 27.22 6.74 -33.89
N GLU A 19 28.03 5.71 -33.70
CA GLU A 19 27.64 4.35 -34.06
C GLU A 19 26.39 4.01 -33.23
N SER A 20 25.25 4.10 -33.90
CA SER A 20 23.96 3.61 -33.37
C SER A 20 24.09 2.13 -33.12
N LYS A 21 24.43 1.75 -31.89
CA LYS A 21 24.23 0.38 -31.41
C LYS A 21 22.76 0.03 -31.60
N PRO A 22 22.44 -1.09 -32.26
CA PRO A 22 21.06 -1.55 -32.31
C PRO A 22 20.54 -1.74 -30.89
N ILE A 23 19.42 -1.11 -30.58
CA ILE A 23 18.67 -1.34 -29.36
C ILE A 23 18.20 -2.80 -29.44
N GLN A 24 18.98 -3.69 -28.84
CA GLN A 24 18.54 -5.06 -28.63
C GLN A 24 17.34 -4.95 -27.72
N GLY A 25 16.19 -5.42 -28.26
CA GLY A 25 14.96 -5.53 -27.51
C GLY A 25 15.23 -6.25 -26.21
N VAL A 26 14.96 -5.56 -25.10
CA VAL A 26 14.91 -6.18 -23.78
C VAL A 26 13.73 -7.13 -23.82
N LEU A 27 13.98 -8.39 -24.22
CA LEU A 27 13.13 -9.49 -23.80
C LEU A 27 13.11 -9.41 -22.28
N CYS A 28 11.90 -9.26 -21.73
CA CYS A 28 11.69 -9.45 -20.31
C CYS A 28 11.91 -10.93 -20.01
N ASP A 29 13.17 -11.29 -19.77
CA ASP A 29 13.50 -12.57 -19.17
C ASP A 29 12.95 -12.52 -17.74
N ASP A 30 11.83 -13.20 -17.52
CA ASP A 30 11.37 -13.62 -16.20
C ASP A 30 12.39 -14.64 -15.66
N ASP A 31 13.55 -14.14 -15.22
CA ASP A 31 14.52 -14.92 -14.49
C ASP A 31 13.97 -15.15 -13.06
N PRO A 32 13.58 -16.39 -12.71
CA PRO A 32 13.06 -16.68 -11.38
C PRO A 32 14.09 -16.52 -10.27
N THR A 33 15.35 -16.24 -10.62
CA THR A 33 16.49 -16.14 -9.68
C THR A 33 16.80 -14.69 -9.27
N GLN A 34 16.20 -13.69 -9.90
CA GLN A 34 16.37 -12.30 -9.44
C GLN A 34 15.60 -12.08 -8.15
N PRO A 35 16.25 -11.51 -7.10
CA PRO A 35 15.52 -11.09 -5.91
C PRO A 35 14.51 -10.04 -6.34
N LYS A 36 13.23 -10.46 -6.41
CA LYS A 36 12.11 -9.60 -6.76
C LYS A 36 12.16 -8.40 -5.83
N ALA A 37 12.40 -7.21 -6.39
CA ALA A 37 12.42 -5.97 -5.62
C ALA A 37 11.21 -5.96 -4.66
N PRO A 38 11.37 -5.52 -3.40
CA PRO A 38 10.29 -5.56 -2.43
C PRO A 38 9.07 -4.91 -3.03
N VAL A 39 8.07 -5.73 -3.33
CA VAL A 39 6.84 -5.25 -3.96
C VAL A 39 6.21 -4.30 -2.95
N ASP A 40 6.04 -3.05 -3.34
CA ASP A 40 5.35 -2.07 -2.52
C ASP A 40 3.93 -2.61 -2.22
N TRP A 41 3.76 -3.13 -1.02
CA TRP A 41 2.54 -3.77 -0.56
C TRP A 41 1.32 -2.85 -0.70
N LEU A 42 1.51 -1.53 -0.50
CA LEU A 42 0.46 -0.53 -0.64
C LEU A 42 0.00 -0.43 -2.09
N LYS A 43 0.95 -0.39 -3.04
CA LYS A 43 0.64 -0.40 -4.48
C LYS A 43 -0.14 -1.66 -4.86
N GLN A 44 0.29 -2.82 -4.34
CA GLN A 44 -0.39 -4.09 -4.59
C GLN A 44 -1.82 -4.11 -4.00
N ALA A 45 -2.01 -3.61 -2.77
CA ALA A 45 -3.30 -3.53 -2.12
C ALA A 45 -4.27 -2.61 -2.89
N VAL A 46 -3.79 -1.45 -3.33
CA VAL A 46 -4.57 -0.51 -4.15
C VAL A 46 -4.95 -1.15 -5.49
N SER A 47 -4.00 -1.78 -6.18
CA SER A 47 -4.29 -2.44 -7.47
C SER A 47 -5.35 -3.53 -7.32
N LYS A 48 -5.23 -4.40 -6.32
CA LYS A 48 -6.24 -5.44 -6.04
C LYS A 48 -7.61 -4.86 -5.71
N GLY A 49 -7.67 -3.81 -4.89
CA GLY A 49 -8.92 -3.15 -4.54
C GLY A 49 -9.61 -2.52 -5.75
N LEU A 50 -8.84 -1.83 -6.61
CA LEU A 50 -9.40 -1.24 -7.83
C LEU A 50 -9.83 -2.29 -8.85
N THR A 51 -9.09 -3.39 -8.99
CA THR A 51 -9.51 -4.50 -9.84
C THR A 51 -10.87 -5.06 -9.41
N ALA A 52 -11.10 -5.20 -8.10
CA ALA A 52 -12.40 -5.63 -7.59
C ALA A 52 -13.53 -4.65 -7.96
N LEU A 53 -13.28 -3.33 -7.90
CA LEU A 53 -14.24 -2.30 -8.30
C LEU A 53 -14.52 -2.31 -9.81
N VAL A 54 -13.49 -2.55 -10.64
CA VAL A 54 -13.65 -2.64 -12.11
C VAL A 54 -14.59 -3.79 -12.50
N VAL A 55 -14.45 -4.95 -11.84
CA VAL A 55 -15.30 -6.13 -12.09
C VAL A 55 -16.79 -5.83 -11.82
N LEU A 56 -17.09 -4.88 -10.94
CA LEU A 56 -18.47 -4.48 -10.64
C LEU A 56 -19.11 -3.57 -11.70
N HIS A 57 -18.35 -3.13 -12.70
CA HIS A 57 -18.83 -2.26 -13.79
C HIS A 57 -19.63 -1.03 -13.29
N LEU A 58 -19.10 -0.37 -12.25
CA LEU A 58 -19.75 0.80 -11.66
C LEU A 58 -19.80 1.98 -12.65
N ASP A 59 -20.86 2.77 -12.59
CA ASP A 59 -21.03 3.95 -13.45
C ASP A 59 -19.86 4.93 -13.29
N GLY A 60 -19.31 5.41 -14.40
CA GLY A 60 -18.17 6.33 -14.41
C GLY A 60 -16.83 5.67 -14.10
N GLY A 61 -16.77 4.33 -14.15
CA GLY A 61 -15.52 3.58 -14.01
C GLY A 61 -14.54 3.84 -15.16
N PRO A 62 -13.24 3.67 -14.92
CA PRO A 62 -12.21 3.82 -15.95
C PRO A 62 -12.32 2.69 -16.96
N ALA A 63 -11.98 3.00 -18.22
CA ALA A 63 -11.81 1.96 -19.23
C ALA A 63 -10.70 0.98 -18.81
N SER A 64 -10.81 -0.28 -19.22
CA SER A 64 -9.85 -1.33 -18.87
C SER A 64 -8.40 -0.96 -19.16
N GLU A 65 -8.16 -0.21 -20.23
CA GLU A 65 -6.85 0.28 -20.65
C GLU A 65 -6.25 1.32 -19.67
N THR A 66 -7.08 2.07 -18.98
CA THR A 66 -6.66 3.16 -18.05
C THR A 66 -6.61 2.73 -16.60
N VAL A 67 -7.00 1.50 -16.27
CA VAL A 67 -7.01 0.99 -14.88
C VAL A 67 -5.64 1.08 -14.22
N THR A 68 -4.57 0.77 -14.94
CA THR A 68 -3.20 0.84 -14.42
C THR A 68 -2.81 2.27 -14.07
N GLN A 69 -3.18 3.23 -14.92
CA GLN A 69 -2.91 4.65 -14.67
C GLN A 69 -3.74 5.15 -13.47
N THR A 70 -5.01 4.75 -13.40
CA THR A 70 -5.88 5.04 -12.26
C THR A 70 -5.27 4.49 -10.95
N ALA A 71 -4.77 3.26 -10.96
CA ALA A 71 -4.11 2.68 -9.80
C ALA A 71 -2.85 3.45 -9.39
N ALA A 72 -2.06 3.95 -10.34
CA ALA A 72 -0.90 4.76 -10.06
C ALA A 72 -1.27 6.11 -9.41
N ILE A 73 -2.35 6.75 -9.87
CA ILE A 73 -2.87 7.99 -9.28
C ILE A 73 -3.35 7.73 -7.85
N TRP A 74 -4.17 6.70 -7.65
CA TRP A 74 -4.66 6.32 -6.32
C TRP A 74 -3.52 6.06 -5.34
N TYR A 75 -2.52 5.28 -5.77
CA TYR A 75 -1.33 5.03 -4.95
C TYR A 75 -0.63 6.32 -4.51
N ARG A 76 -0.45 7.28 -5.45
CA ARG A 76 0.17 8.57 -5.14
C ARG A 76 -0.66 9.36 -4.12
N VAL A 77 -1.98 9.39 -4.27
CA VAL A 77 -2.90 10.06 -3.36
C VAL A 77 -2.83 9.43 -1.97
N LEU A 78 -2.89 8.10 -1.85
CA LEU A 78 -2.81 7.40 -0.57
C LEU A 78 -1.47 7.63 0.12
N LYS A 79 -0.38 7.62 -0.65
CA LYS A 79 0.96 7.89 -0.13
C LYS A 79 1.13 9.33 0.37
N GLY A 80 0.39 10.28 -0.20
CA GLY A 80 0.37 11.69 0.22
C GLY A 80 -0.46 11.95 1.48
N TRP A 81 -1.22 10.99 1.99
CA TRP A 81 -1.98 11.18 3.23
C TRP A 81 -1.03 11.25 4.44
N PRO A 82 -1.39 11.98 5.50
CA PRO A 82 -0.62 12.05 6.74
C PRO A 82 -0.77 10.76 7.56
N ILE A 83 -0.51 9.63 6.93
CA ILE A 83 -0.61 8.29 7.52
C ILE A 83 0.73 7.59 7.29
N VAL A 84 1.37 7.18 8.38
CA VAL A 84 2.50 6.26 8.30
C VAL A 84 1.94 4.86 8.08
N TRP A 85 2.03 4.38 6.84
CA TRP A 85 1.47 3.10 6.45
C TRP A 85 2.28 1.93 7.02
N ASP A 86 1.60 1.00 7.68
CA ASP A 86 2.14 -0.26 8.19
C ASP A 86 1.45 -1.44 7.52
N GLU A 87 2.22 -2.38 6.98
CA GLU A 87 1.66 -3.50 6.23
C GLU A 87 0.76 -4.39 7.10
N ALA A 88 1.24 -4.75 8.29
CA ALA A 88 0.52 -5.67 9.17
C ALA A 88 -0.80 -5.07 9.67
N LEU A 89 -0.80 -3.78 9.98
CA LEU A 89 -1.95 -3.09 10.54
C LEU A 89 -2.92 -2.58 9.46
N ASP A 90 -2.39 -2.08 8.34
CA ASP A 90 -3.18 -1.33 7.36
C ASP A 90 -3.63 -2.16 6.15
N ARG A 91 -2.96 -3.26 5.81
CA ARG A 91 -3.38 -4.14 4.71
C ARG A 91 -4.80 -4.69 4.92
N PRO A 92 -5.16 -5.25 6.09
CA PRO A 92 -6.54 -5.72 6.33
C PRO A 92 -7.55 -4.58 6.32
N ARG A 93 -7.20 -3.40 6.84
CA ARG A 93 -8.06 -2.21 6.85
C ARG A 93 -8.38 -1.73 5.44
N LEU A 94 -7.37 -1.66 4.56
CA LEU A 94 -7.57 -1.29 3.16
C LEU A 94 -8.47 -2.30 2.45
N THR A 95 -8.26 -3.58 2.67
CA THR A 95 -9.12 -4.63 2.10
C THR A 95 -10.57 -4.44 2.53
N THR A 96 -10.81 -4.21 3.83
CA THR A 96 -12.16 -3.95 4.37
C THR A 96 -12.76 -2.68 3.77
N ALA A 97 -11.98 -1.60 3.64
CA ALA A 97 -12.46 -0.35 3.06
C ALA A 97 -12.88 -0.53 1.59
N PHE A 98 -12.07 -1.23 0.78
CA PHE A 98 -12.43 -1.53 -0.61
C PHE A 98 -13.67 -2.41 -0.72
N LEU A 99 -13.83 -3.42 0.14
CA LEU A 99 -15.04 -4.24 0.18
C LEU A 99 -16.27 -3.43 0.59
N THR A 100 -16.13 -2.51 1.53
CA THR A 100 -17.21 -1.61 1.93
C THR A 100 -17.62 -0.68 0.79
N LEU A 101 -16.65 -0.12 0.06
CA LEU A 101 -16.91 0.67 -1.14
C LEU A 101 -17.62 -0.16 -2.21
N ALA A 102 -17.14 -1.36 -2.48
CA ALA A 102 -17.74 -2.29 -3.45
C ALA A 102 -19.20 -2.58 -3.13
N GLY A 103 -19.55 -2.71 -1.84
CA GLY A 103 -20.93 -3.01 -1.42
C GLY A 103 -21.86 -1.79 -1.32
N ARG A 104 -21.32 -0.56 -1.33
CA ARG A 104 -22.12 0.67 -1.13
C ARG A 104 -22.12 1.62 -2.31
N SER A 105 -21.13 1.54 -3.19
CA SER A 105 -20.99 2.47 -4.30
C SER A 105 -21.78 1.97 -5.52
N THR A 106 -22.61 2.83 -6.09
CA THR A 106 -23.26 2.64 -7.39
C THR A 106 -22.47 3.32 -8.51
N ARG A 107 -21.59 4.24 -8.16
CA ARG A 107 -20.71 4.98 -9.08
C ARG A 107 -19.25 4.75 -8.70
N TRP A 108 -18.36 4.99 -9.65
CA TRP A 108 -16.92 4.85 -9.39
C TRP A 108 -16.48 5.75 -8.23
N PRO A 109 -15.93 5.18 -7.15
CA PRO A 109 -15.56 5.95 -5.97
C PRO A 109 -14.29 6.77 -6.19
N SER A 110 -14.13 7.80 -5.36
CA SER A 110 -12.90 8.59 -5.28
C SER A 110 -11.99 8.09 -4.15
N PRO A 111 -10.68 8.41 -4.17
CA PRO A 111 -9.80 8.10 -3.05
C PRO A 111 -10.26 8.68 -1.70
N VAL A 112 -10.96 9.82 -1.72
CA VAL A 112 -11.49 10.44 -0.49
C VAL A 112 -12.53 9.53 0.16
N GLN A 113 -13.42 8.94 -0.62
CA GLN A 113 -14.41 7.98 -0.11
C GLN A 113 -13.75 6.73 0.51
N LEU A 114 -12.64 6.26 -0.07
CA LEU A 114 -11.87 5.19 0.57
C LEU A 114 -11.39 5.59 1.97
N ARG A 115 -10.95 6.83 2.15
CA ARG A 115 -10.51 7.34 3.46
C ARG A 115 -11.64 7.37 4.48
N GLU A 116 -12.84 7.75 4.08
CA GLU A 116 -14.03 7.81 4.94
C GLU A 116 -14.43 6.40 5.43
N HIS A 117 -14.22 5.39 4.59
CA HIS A 117 -14.53 4.00 4.91
C HIS A 117 -13.35 3.22 5.51
N LEU A 118 -12.21 3.87 5.76
CA LEU A 118 -11.06 3.21 6.32
C LEU A 118 -11.27 2.95 7.84
N PRO A 119 -11.36 1.68 8.29
CA PRO A 119 -11.57 1.39 9.70
C PRO A 119 -10.43 1.90 10.59
N PRO A 120 -10.64 2.13 11.89
CA PRO A 120 -9.58 2.47 12.81
C PRO A 120 -8.54 1.33 12.90
N ARG A 121 -7.31 1.66 13.29
CA ARG A 121 -6.27 0.65 13.52
C ARG A 121 -6.62 -0.17 14.77
N VAL A 122 -6.58 -1.48 14.61
CA VAL A 122 -6.67 -2.41 15.73
C VAL A 122 -5.25 -2.83 16.10
N TYR A 123 -4.77 -2.35 17.23
CA TYR A 123 -3.48 -2.80 17.76
C TYR A 123 -3.70 -4.11 18.51
N PRO A 124 -2.89 -5.16 18.23
CA PRO A 124 -2.97 -6.38 19.02
C PRO A 124 -2.65 -6.02 20.46
N LEU A 125 -3.60 -6.33 21.37
CA LEU A 125 -3.38 -6.16 22.80
C LEU A 125 -2.17 -7.02 23.16
N LYS A 126 -1.10 -6.38 23.65
CA LYS A 126 0.03 -7.09 24.22
C LYS A 126 -0.50 -7.83 25.44
N GLN A 127 -0.66 -9.15 25.31
CA GLN A 127 -1.00 -9.96 26.45
C GLN A 127 0.11 -9.77 27.48
N LEU A 128 -0.21 -9.07 28.57
CA LEU A 128 0.68 -9.02 29.70
C LEU A 128 0.83 -10.46 30.21
N PRO A 129 2.04 -10.91 30.55
CA PRO A 129 2.20 -12.22 31.16
C PRO A 129 1.30 -12.27 32.37
N THR A 130 0.41 -13.25 32.40
CA THR A 130 -0.47 -13.47 33.55
C THR A 130 0.43 -13.66 34.77
N PRO A 131 0.37 -12.80 35.79
CA PRO A 131 1.21 -12.98 36.98
C PRO A 131 0.95 -14.37 37.53
N GLU A 132 2.00 -15.18 37.64
CA GLU A 132 1.90 -16.50 38.28
C GLU A 132 1.51 -16.29 39.73
N TYR A 133 0.21 -16.45 40.00
CA TYR A 133 -0.28 -16.34 41.35
C TYR A 133 0.05 -17.64 42.10
N PRO A 134 0.82 -17.59 43.18
CA PRO A 134 1.23 -18.79 43.91
C PRO A 134 0.01 -19.66 44.26
N LYS A 135 0.03 -20.94 43.87
CA LYS A 135 -1.11 -21.86 44.05
C LYS A 135 -1.58 -21.92 45.51
N GLU A 136 -0.64 -21.80 46.45
CA GLU A 136 -0.93 -21.77 47.89
C GLU A 136 -1.77 -20.57 48.30
N LYS A 137 -1.43 -19.36 47.80
CA LYS A 137 -2.23 -18.16 48.06
C LYS A 137 -3.61 -18.24 47.41
N ALA A 138 -3.71 -18.85 46.23
CA ALA A 138 -4.99 -19.08 45.59
C ALA A 138 -5.89 -20.02 46.40
N ALA A 139 -5.34 -21.10 46.96
CA ALA A 139 -6.06 -22.02 47.84
C ALA A 139 -6.56 -21.33 49.13
N ALA A 140 -5.67 -20.59 49.76
CA ALA A 140 -6.02 -19.83 50.99
C ALA A 140 -7.15 -18.79 50.72
N ASN A 141 -7.08 -18.06 49.61
CA ASN A 141 -8.11 -17.10 49.21
C ASN A 141 -9.47 -17.78 48.93
N ARG A 142 -9.47 -18.95 48.29
CA ARG A 142 -10.70 -19.72 48.06
C ARG A 142 -11.39 -20.12 49.37
N VAL A 143 -10.60 -20.57 50.35
CA VAL A 143 -11.14 -20.92 51.69
C VAL A 143 -11.73 -19.68 52.37
N ARG A 144 -11.01 -18.55 52.31
CA ARG A 144 -11.48 -17.29 52.91
C ARG A 144 -12.78 -16.78 52.26
N ILE A 145 -12.87 -16.82 50.93
CA ILE A 145 -14.08 -16.43 50.21
C ILE A 145 -15.26 -17.32 50.57
N LYS A 146 -15.06 -18.65 50.63
CA LYS A 146 -16.10 -19.58 51.05
C LYS A 146 -16.60 -19.29 52.48
N ALA A 147 -15.70 -18.98 53.41
CA ALA A 147 -16.08 -18.61 54.78
C ALA A 147 -16.90 -17.33 54.83
N MET A 148 -16.52 -16.30 54.06
CA MET A 148 -17.26 -15.04 53.95
C MET A 148 -18.67 -15.25 53.40
N ILE A 149 -18.84 -16.05 52.34
CA ILE A 149 -20.14 -16.34 51.74
C ILE A 149 -21.05 -17.08 52.75
N ARG A 150 -20.51 -18.07 53.48
CA ARG A 150 -21.28 -18.79 54.51
C ARG A 150 -21.71 -17.87 55.66
N GLY A 151 -20.89 -16.90 56.04
CA GLY A 151 -21.24 -15.92 57.08
C GLY A 151 -22.28 -14.90 56.61
N ALA A 152 -22.34 -14.58 55.35
CA ALA A 152 -23.32 -13.62 54.80
C ALA A 152 -24.70 -14.22 54.52
N LEU A 153 -24.82 -15.55 54.49
CA LEU A 153 -26.08 -16.29 54.25
C LEU A 153 -26.78 -16.77 55.53
N LYS A 154 -26.29 -16.36 56.67
CA LYS A 154 -26.97 -16.58 58.02
C LYS A 154 -27.66 -15.31 58.45
#